data_75441daa2f58400b84567dbd98800caf
#
_entry.id   75441daa2f58400b84567dbd98800caf
#
_cell.length_a   1.000
_cell.length_b   1.000
_cell.length_c   1.000
_cell.angle_alpha   90.00
_cell.angle_beta   90.00
_cell.angle_gamma   90.00
#
_symmetry.space_group_name_H-M   'P 1'
#
loop_
_entity.id
_entity.type
_entity.pdbx_description
1 polymer ?
#
loop_
_entity_poly.entity_id
_entity_poly.type
_entity_poly.pdbx_seq_one_letter_code
_entity_poly.pdbx_strand_id
1 'polypeptide(L)'
;MKRIFFSFLILLFMLSGNSLWAQKKGLNSIVLDAGHGGKDPGAMGTGRYSKAEKHLALEVVLRVGKYLEEAFPEMTIIYTRKKDEFLTLKERTDLANKSNADLFLSIHCDSFTKSSAKGSSSHVMGLRYTEANLRVAQKENSVIYLEDNYEENYDGFDPYSPESIIAFSLSQTTYLDQSILLAQKIQDQFRDRVNRVDRGVKQTPLWVTRATSMPSILVELGFISNYDEEDFLNSEQGQIYMSSAIYRAIKEYKAELESTISVIEMVNNQNHEKKVVFQNTDSNEKIIEKDVIFRVQFLTSMNLLNIPPINGHKVSVFSEDNVYKYTLANEPSFSKVKKIKNIAVENGYHDAFIVAFLNDKKISIYEALKHQNSK
;
A
#
# COMPACT_ATOMS: atom_id res chain seq x y z
N MET A 1 -53.85 8.05 -26.90
CA MET A 1 -52.50 7.66 -27.35
C MET A 1 -51.34 8.44 -26.71
N LYS A 2 -51.45 9.77 -26.46
CA LYS A 2 -50.34 10.55 -25.85
C LYS A 2 -50.03 10.23 -24.37
N ARG A 3 -50.96 9.73 -23.58
CA ARG A 3 -50.72 9.38 -22.14
C ARG A 3 -49.99 8.04 -21.93
N ILE A 4 -50.12 7.10 -22.85
CA ILE A 4 -49.46 5.77 -22.78
C ILE A 4 -47.98 5.91 -23.15
N PHE A 5 -47.65 6.83 -24.06
CA PHE A 5 -46.24 7.08 -24.47
C PHE A 5 -45.41 7.72 -23.36
N PHE A 6 -46.02 8.56 -22.51
CA PHE A 6 -45.35 9.22 -21.41
C PHE A 6 -45.04 8.25 -20.24
N SER A 7 -45.93 7.29 -19.98
CA SER A 7 -45.72 6.26 -18.96
C SER A 7 -44.64 5.25 -19.35
N PHE A 8 -44.49 4.97 -20.65
CA PHE A 8 -43.42 4.07 -21.15
C PHE A 8 -42.04 4.73 -21.11
N LEU A 9 -41.98 6.05 -21.33
CA LEU A 9 -40.72 6.80 -21.24
C LEU A 9 -40.21 6.91 -19.80
N ILE A 10 -41.08 7.03 -18.80
CA ILE A 10 -40.74 7.06 -17.37
C ILE A 10 -40.27 5.67 -16.91
N LEU A 11 -40.87 4.59 -17.42
CA LEU A 11 -40.44 3.22 -17.09
C LEU A 11 -39.06 2.88 -17.68
N LEU A 12 -38.73 3.42 -18.86
CA LEU A 12 -37.39 3.24 -19.48
C LEU A 12 -36.30 4.04 -18.73
N PHE A 13 -36.64 5.18 -18.10
CA PHE A 13 -35.71 5.99 -17.31
C PHE A 13 -35.44 5.37 -15.92
N MET A 14 -36.37 4.55 -15.39
CA MET A 14 -36.16 3.83 -14.12
C MET A 14 -35.30 2.58 -14.28
N LEU A 15 -35.10 2.07 -15.51
CA LEU A 15 -34.24 0.90 -15.78
C LEU A 15 -32.80 1.27 -16.11
N SER A 16 -32.48 2.55 -16.31
CA SER A 16 -31.12 3.02 -16.61
C SER A 16 -30.34 3.57 -15.38
N GLY A 17 -30.89 3.47 -14.17
CA GLY A 17 -30.41 4.13 -12.97
C GLY A 17 -29.59 3.30 -11.99
N ASN A 18 -29.24 2.06 -12.30
CA ASN A 18 -28.40 1.25 -11.40
C ASN A 18 -27.09 0.80 -12.08
N SER A 19 -26.31 1.75 -12.58
CA SER A 19 -24.86 1.55 -12.59
C SER A 19 -24.39 1.70 -11.15
N LEU A 20 -24.72 0.73 -10.32
CA LEU A 20 -23.95 0.47 -9.09
C LEU A 20 -22.51 0.32 -9.55
N TRP A 21 -21.72 1.33 -9.28
CA TRP A 21 -20.28 1.18 -9.25
C TRP A 21 -20.05 0.06 -8.23
N ALA A 22 -19.92 -1.17 -8.74
CA ALA A 22 -19.49 -2.29 -7.93
C ALA A 22 -18.12 -1.88 -7.42
N GLN A 23 -18.06 -1.44 -6.16
CA GLN A 23 -16.81 -1.22 -5.47
C GLN A 23 -16.05 -2.53 -5.62
N LYS A 24 -14.88 -2.47 -6.26
CA LYS A 24 -14.06 -3.63 -6.61
C LYS A 24 -13.71 -4.36 -5.31
N LYS A 25 -14.41 -5.47 -5.04
CA LYS A 25 -14.32 -6.20 -3.80
C LYS A 25 -13.15 -7.19 -3.88
N GLY A 26 -12.16 -7.06 -3.01
CA GLY A 26 -11.05 -7.99 -2.90
C GLY A 26 -9.88 -7.70 -3.86
N LEU A 27 -8.90 -8.59 -3.88
CA LEU A 27 -7.74 -8.55 -4.75
C LEU A 27 -8.07 -9.31 -6.05
N ASN A 28 -8.38 -8.58 -7.13
CA ASN A 28 -8.79 -9.13 -8.42
C ASN A 28 -7.76 -8.92 -9.53
N SER A 29 -6.81 -8.00 -9.32
CA SER A 29 -5.76 -7.71 -10.28
C SER A 29 -4.45 -7.35 -9.58
N ILE A 30 -3.34 -7.84 -10.14
CA ILE A 30 -1.99 -7.56 -9.65
C ILE A 30 -1.06 -7.23 -10.80
N VAL A 31 -0.24 -6.20 -10.64
CA VAL A 31 0.93 -5.97 -11.49
C VAL A 31 2.15 -6.61 -10.83
N LEU A 32 2.76 -7.53 -11.53
CA LEU A 32 4.04 -8.12 -11.20
C LEU A 32 5.13 -7.41 -12.00
N ASP A 33 6.02 -6.75 -11.30
CA ASP A 33 7.11 -6.00 -11.87
C ASP A 33 8.43 -6.75 -11.66
N ALA A 34 9.09 -7.12 -12.74
CA ALA A 34 10.45 -7.62 -12.69
C ALA A 34 11.42 -6.45 -12.82
N GLY A 35 12.14 -6.15 -11.74
CA GLY A 35 13.08 -5.04 -11.71
C GLY A 35 14.11 -5.11 -12.84
N HIS A 36 14.62 -3.93 -13.26
CA HIS A 36 15.64 -3.82 -14.32
C HIS A 36 15.19 -4.38 -15.67
N GLY A 37 16.14 -4.74 -16.55
CA GLY A 37 15.88 -5.34 -17.86
C GLY A 37 16.58 -4.64 -19.01
N GLY A 38 16.84 -5.37 -20.10
CA GLY A 38 17.52 -4.86 -21.29
C GLY A 38 18.88 -4.25 -20.96
N LYS A 39 19.04 -2.95 -21.22
CA LYS A 39 20.28 -2.18 -20.97
C LYS A 39 20.59 -1.94 -19.49
N ASP A 40 19.61 -2.17 -18.60
CA ASP A 40 19.78 -2.08 -17.16
C ASP A 40 19.96 -3.51 -16.56
N PRO A 41 21.16 -3.91 -16.20
CA PRO A 41 21.40 -5.25 -15.64
C PRO A 41 20.96 -5.36 -14.17
N GLY A 42 20.79 -4.24 -13.44
CA GLY A 42 20.77 -4.25 -11.98
C GLY A 42 22.12 -4.66 -11.39
N ALA A 43 22.11 -5.32 -10.25
CA ALA A 43 23.32 -5.85 -9.63
C ALA A 43 23.89 -7.04 -10.43
N MET A 44 25.22 -7.06 -10.60
CA MET A 44 25.94 -8.05 -11.44
C MET A 44 26.30 -9.35 -10.70
N GLY A 45 26.08 -9.41 -9.38
CA GLY A 45 26.51 -10.55 -8.57
C GLY A 45 28.00 -10.59 -8.31
N THR A 46 28.51 -11.80 -8.00
CA THR A 46 29.94 -12.02 -7.67
C THR A 46 30.80 -12.30 -8.88
N GLY A 47 30.21 -12.40 -10.06
CA GLY A 47 30.88 -12.78 -11.30
C GLY A 47 30.99 -14.31 -11.55
N ARG A 48 30.45 -15.16 -10.65
CA ARG A 48 30.44 -16.63 -10.82
C ARG A 48 29.33 -17.10 -11.76
N TYR A 49 28.26 -16.32 -11.88
CA TYR A 49 27.12 -16.60 -12.75
C TYR A 49 27.01 -15.55 -13.86
N SER A 50 26.52 -15.96 -15.02
CA SER A 50 26.23 -15.04 -16.12
C SER A 50 24.92 -14.26 -15.95
N LYS A 51 24.11 -14.63 -14.95
CA LYS A 51 22.85 -13.97 -14.63
C LYS A 51 23.09 -12.79 -13.70
N ALA A 52 22.61 -11.63 -14.12
CA ALA A 52 22.48 -10.44 -13.29
C ALA A 52 21.11 -10.40 -12.60
N GLU A 53 20.89 -9.45 -11.71
CA GLU A 53 19.63 -9.23 -11.00
C GLU A 53 18.40 -9.27 -11.92
N LYS A 54 18.45 -8.60 -13.07
CA LYS A 54 17.34 -8.57 -14.05
C LYS A 54 16.83 -9.95 -14.46
N HIS A 55 17.70 -10.94 -14.51
CA HIS A 55 17.33 -12.31 -14.90
C HIS A 55 16.65 -13.04 -13.73
N LEU A 56 17.21 -12.92 -12.54
CA LEU A 56 16.67 -13.54 -11.32
C LEU A 56 15.29 -12.96 -10.96
N ALA A 57 15.15 -11.64 -11.05
CA ALA A 57 13.89 -10.96 -10.84
C ALA A 57 12.82 -11.45 -11.84
N LEU A 58 13.17 -11.57 -13.11
CA LEU A 58 12.24 -12.05 -14.15
C LEU A 58 11.81 -13.50 -13.91
N GLU A 59 12.76 -14.39 -13.60
CA GLU A 59 12.47 -15.80 -13.34
C GLU A 59 11.52 -16.00 -12.16
N VAL A 60 11.72 -15.24 -11.08
CA VAL A 60 10.84 -15.28 -9.90
C VAL A 60 9.47 -14.70 -10.22
N VAL A 61 9.40 -13.54 -10.89
CA VAL A 61 8.13 -12.90 -11.29
C VAL A 61 7.29 -13.83 -12.17
N LEU A 62 7.87 -14.45 -13.18
CA LEU A 62 7.15 -15.36 -14.07
C LEU A 62 6.62 -16.60 -13.32
N ARG A 63 7.38 -17.11 -12.36
CA ARG A 63 6.97 -18.25 -11.52
C ARG A 63 5.86 -17.86 -10.54
N VAL A 64 5.95 -16.69 -9.90
CA VAL A 64 4.88 -16.15 -9.04
C VAL A 64 3.59 -15.98 -9.83
N GLY A 65 3.69 -15.36 -11.00
CA GLY A 65 2.53 -15.17 -11.87
C GLY A 65 1.87 -16.47 -12.26
N LYS A 66 2.65 -17.47 -12.66
CA LYS A 66 2.14 -18.82 -12.97
C LYS A 66 1.39 -19.43 -11.77
N TYR A 67 1.93 -19.34 -10.55
CA TYR A 67 1.24 -19.88 -9.36
C TYR A 67 -0.06 -19.13 -9.07
N LEU A 68 -0.11 -17.83 -9.30
CA LEU A 68 -1.33 -17.04 -9.12
C LEU A 68 -2.37 -17.36 -10.20
N GLU A 69 -1.97 -17.47 -11.48
CA GLU A 69 -2.85 -17.85 -12.59
C GLU A 69 -3.48 -19.23 -12.38
N GLU A 70 -2.71 -20.20 -11.85
CA GLU A 70 -3.18 -21.54 -11.55
C GLU A 70 -4.14 -21.58 -10.35
N ALA A 71 -3.86 -20.77 -9.32
CA ALA A 71 -4.63 -20.78 -8.07
C ALA A 71 -5.88 -19.89 -8.09
N PHE A 72 -5.85 -18.83 -8.89
CA PHE A 72 -6.90 -17.81 -8.99
C PHE A 72 -7.17 -17.46 -10.46
N PRO A 73 -7.84 -18.35 -11.21
CA PRO A 73 -8.09 -18.15 -12.64
C PRO A 73 -8.86 -16.86 -12.98
N GLU A 74 -9.61 -16.33 -12.00
CA GLU A 74 -10.37 -15.07 -12.11
C GLU A 74 -9.51 -13.82 -11.89
N MET A 75 -8.29 -13.97 -11.33
CA MET A 75 -7.38 -12.85 -11.05
C MET A 75 -6.65 -12.41 -12.32
N THR A 76 -6.67 -11.14 -12.61
CA THR A 76 -5.91 -10.56 -13.71
C THR A 76 -4.45 -10.36 -13.31
N ILE A 77 -3.53 -11.10 -13.92
CA ILE A 77 -2.08 -10.94 -13.71
C ILE A 77 -1.50 -10.12 -14.84
N ILE A 78 -0.94 -8.97 -14.49
CA ILE A 78 -0.31 -8.04 -15.43
C ILE A 78 1.19 -8.04 -15.14
N TYR A 79 2.00 -8.16 -16.18
CA TYR A 79 3.45 -8.14 -16.05
C TYR A 79 3.97 -6.86 -16.67
N THR A 80 4.92 -6.21 -16.03
CA THR A 80 5.63 -5.08 -16.65
C THR A 80 6.47 -5.57 -17.81
N ARG A 81 7.14 -6.71 -17.65
CA ARG A 81 7.86 -7.41 -18.72
C ARG A 81 7.80 -8.94 -18.55
N LYS A 82 7.86 -9.65 -19.66
CA LYS A 82 7.95 -11.13 -19.74
C LYS A 82 9.23 -11.62 -20.40
N LYS A 83 10.11 -10.72 -20.80
CA LYS A 83 11.41 -10.99 -21.44
C LYS A 83 12.46 -9.98 -20.96
N ASP A 84 13.69 -10.14 -21.40
CA ASP A 84 14.78 -9.21 -21.09
C ASP A 84 14.66 -7.95 -21.97
N GLU A 85 13.85 -7.00 -21.52
CA GLU A 85 13.62 -5.70 -22.15
C GLU A 85 13.67 -4.59 -21.11
N PHE A 86 14.14 -3.42 -21.52
CA PHE A 86 14.20 -2.24 -20.66
C PHE A 86 12.85 -1.53 -20.61
N LEU A 87 12.39 -1.22 -19.42
CA LEU A 87 11.29 -0.29 -19.17
C LEU A 87 11.74 0.76 -18.18
N THR A 88 11.37 2.01 -18.46
CA THR A 88 11.56 3.14 -17.55
C THR A 88 10.74 2.96 -16.26
N LEU A 89 11.14 3.60 -15.16
CA LEU A 89 10.36 3.55 -13.93
C LEU A 89 8.96 4.15 -14.14
N LYS A 90 8.87 5.17 -15.00
CA LYS A 90 7.59 5.78 -15.37
C LYS A 90 6.67 4.81 -16.12
N GLU A 91 7.18 4.07 -17.11
CA GLU A 91 6.38 3.09 -17.86
C GLU A 91 5.80 1.99 -16.97
N ARG A 92 6.59 1.51 -15.98
CA ARG A 92 6.13 0.51 -14.99
C ARG A 92 4.96 1.03 -14.16
N THR A 93 5.09 2.24 -13.63
CA THR A 93 4.03 2.87 -12.80
C THR A 93 2.82 3.30 -13.62
N ASP A 94 3.04 3.80 -14.83
CA ASP A 94 1.97 4.14 -15.77
C ASP A 94 1.15 2.91 -16.17
N LEU A 95 1.80 1.79 -16.43
CA LEU A 95 1.12 0.52 -16.71
C LEU A 95 0.23 0.10 -15.53
N ALA A 96 0.77 0.15 -14.31
CA ALA A 96 0.02 -0.18 -13.10
C ALA A 96 -1.20 0.73 -12.91
N ASN A 97 -1.01 2.04 -13.03
CA ASN A 97 -2.07 3.02 -12.85
C ASN A 97 -3.14 2.94 -13.94
N LYS A 98 -2.76 2.80 -15.21
CA LYS A 98 -3.70 2.67 -16.34
C LYS A 98 -4.51 1.38 -16.28
N SER A 99 -3.94 0.31 -15.74
CA SER A 99 -4.67 -0.96 -15.56
C SER A 99 -5.64 -0.93 -14.38
N ASN A 100 -5.61 0.10 -13.53
CA ASN A 100 -6.35 0.17 -12.26
C ASN A 100 -6.17 -1.11 -11.43
N ALA A 101 -4.93 -1.59 -11.33
CA ALA A 101 -4.61 -2.80 -10.59
C ALA A 101 -4.86 -2.61 -9.08
N ASP A 102 -5.18 -3.69 -8.38
CA ASP A 102 -5.43 -3.68 -6.95
C ASP A 102 -4.14 -3.79 -6.14
N LEU A 103 -3.03 -4.20 -6.76
CA LEU A 103 -1.73 -4.39 -6.13
C LEU A 103 -0.60 -4.24 -7.14
N PHE A 104 0.50 -3.62 -6.73
CA PHE A 104 1.77 -3.57 -7.45
C PHE A 104 2.86 -4.26 -6.63
N LEU A 105 3.55 -5.24 -7.20
CA LEU A 105 4.64 -5.98 -6.58
C LEU A 105 5.86 -6.01 -7.47
N SER A 106 6.91 -5.30 -7.05
CA SER A 106 8.21 -5.27 -7.72
C SER A 106 9.19 -6.24 -7.07
N ILE A 107 9.93 -7.00 -7.85
CA ILE A 107 10.89 -8.02 -7.40
C ILE A 107 12.29 -7.63 -7.84
N HIS A 108 13.21 -7.62 -6.88
CA HIS A 108 14.61 -7.22 -6.99
C HIS A 108 15.57 -8.15 -6.24
N CYS A 109 16.85 -7.96 -6.43
CA CYS A 109 17.92 -8.59 -5.65
C CYS A 109 18.92 -7.51 -5.21
N ASP A 110 19.09 -7.33 -3.89
CA ASP A 110 20.02 -6.33 -3.35
C ASP A 110 21.49 -6.72 -3.59
N SER A 111 22.36 -5.77 -3.46
CA SER A 111 23.80 -5.95 -3.46
C SER A 111 24.46 -5.00 -2.48
N PHE A 112 25.58 -5.44 -1.89
CA PHE A 112 26.33 -4.61 -0.96
C PHE A 112 27.83 -4.82 -1.11
N THR A 113 28.63 -3.80 -0.76
CA THR A 113 30.08 -3.85 -0.85
C THR A 113 30.70 -4.90 0.07
N LYS A 114 30.05 -5.19 1.21
CA LYS A 114 30.47 -6.27 2.11
C LYS A 114 29.80 -7.58 1.69
N SER A 115 30.57 -8.56 1.26
CA SER A 115 30.08 -9.87 0.82
C SER A 115 29.38 -10.69 1.93
N SER A 116 29.49 -10.26 3.19
CA SER A 116 28.78 -10.87 4.33
C SER A 116 27.32 -10.43 4.45
N ALA A 117 26.87 -9.42 3.67
CA ALA A 117 25.46 -9.00 3.68
C ALA A 117 24.59 -10.13 3.14
N LYS A 118 23.49 -10.45 3.85
CA LYS A 118 22.56 -11.52 3.49
C LYS A 118 21.15 -11.26 4.03
N GLY A 119 20.17 -11.96 3.48
CA GLY A 119 18.77 -11.92 3.90
C GLY A 119 17.89 -11.08 2.99
N SER A 120 16.59 -11.26 3.11
CA SER A 120 15.55 -10.59 2.34
C SER A 120 14.95 -9.38 3.07
N SER A 121 14.45 -8.41 2.34
CA SER A 121 13.69 -7.27 2.87
C SER A 121 12.55 -6.88 1.94
N SER A 122 11.51 -6.26 2.51
CA SER A 122 10.41 -5.69 1.73
C SER A 122 10.35 -4.18 1.99
N HIS A 123 10.19 -3.42 0.92
CA HIS A 123 10.22 -1.97 0.93
C HIS A 123 8.87 -1.40 0.54
N VAL A 124 8.36 -0.48 1.34
CA VAL A 124 7.13 0.26 1.08
C VAL A 124 7.42 1.75 1.08
N MET A 125 6.60 2.54 0.41
CA MET A 125 6.74 3.99 0.46
C MET A 125 6.39 4.50 1.86
N GLY A 126 7.25 5.39 2.41
CA GLY A 126 6.98 6.01 3.70
C GLY A 126 8.07 7.00 4.12
N LEU A 127 7.82 7.72 5.23
CA LEU A 127 8.66 8.82 5.71
C LEU A 127 9.80 8.38 6.64
N ARG A 128 9.80 7.11 7.08
CA ARG A 128 10.75 6.61 8.07
C ARG A 128 11.84 5.79 7.41
N TYR A 129 12.82 6.43 6.86
CA TYR A 129 13.95 5.75 6.25
C TYR A 129 15.25 5.99 7.03
N THR A 130 16.09 4.97 7.04
CA THR A 130 17.45 5.02 7.56
C THR A 130 18.43 5.31 6.42
N GLU A 131 19.69 5.62 6.76
CA GLU A 131 20.75 5.74 5.76
C GLU A 131 20.89 4.48 4.88
N ALA A 132 20.73 3.30 5.47
CA ALA A 132 20.75 2.04 4.72
C ALA A 132 19.58 1.93 3.71
N ASN A 133 18.38 2.39 4.08
CA ASN A 133 17.22 2.41 3.18
C ASN A 133 17.39 3.45 2.07
N LEU A 134 18.03 4.59 2.42
CA LEU A 134 18.32 5.65 1.45
C LEU A 134 19.30 5.13 0.37
N ARG A 135 20.30 4.34 0.74
CA ARG A 135 21.21 3.69 -0.22
C ARG A 135 20.46 2.81 -1.22
N VAL A 136 19.49 2.02 -0.75
CA VAL A 136 18.64 1.21 -1.64
C VAL A 136 17.82 2.14 -2.56
N ALA A 137 17.20 3.19 -2.01
CA ALA A 137 16.46 4.14 -2.82
C ALA A 137 17.33 4.80 -3.90
N GLN A 138 18.54 5.21 -3.56
CA GLN A 138 19.47 5.81 -4.50
C GLN A 138 19.84 4.84 -5.62
N LYS A 139 20.15 3.58 -5.28
CA LYS A 139 20.46 2.54 -6.26
C LYS A 139 19.30 2.31 -7.22
N GLU A 140 18.12 2.02 -6.68
CA GLU A 140 16.96 1.65 -7.49
C GLU A 140 16.38 2.83 -8.29
N ASN A 141 16.39 4.04 -7.74
CA ASN A 141 15.95 5.24 -8.47
C ASN A 141 16.98 5.73 -9.51
N SER A 142 18.29 5.39 -9.36
CA SER A 142 19.34 5.86 -10.28
C SER A 142 19.18 5.35 -11.71
N VAL A 143 18.32 4.35 -11.92
CA VAL A 143 17.94 3.84 -13.25
C VAL A 143 17.39 4.94 -14.15
N ILE A 144 16.81 6.01 -13.60
CA ILE A 144 16.34 7.16 -14.38
C ILE A 144 17.45 7.77 -15.26
N TYR A 145 18.72 7.72 -14.84
CA TYR A 145 19.84 8.24 -15.63
C TYR A 145 20.16 7.40 -16.88
N LEU A 146 19.56 6.22 -17.02
CA LEU A 146 19.62 5.43 -18.25
C LEU A 146 18.53 5.83 -19.26
N GLU A 147 17.63 6.75 -18.87
CA GLU A 147 16.48 7.15 -19.67
C GLU A 147 16.78 8.44 -20.44
N ASP A 148 16.27 8.52 -21.67
CA ASP A 148 16.27 9.75 -22.43
C ASP A 148 15.22 10.71 -21.81
N ASN A 149 15.55 12.01 -21.66
CA ASN A 149 14.68 13.03 -21.08
C ASN A 149 14.22 12.76 -19.61
N TYR A 150 15.09 12.14 -18.81
CA TYR A 150 14.75 11.82 -17.42
C TYR A 150 14.38 13.06 -16.60
N GLU A 151 14.99 14.21 -16.81
CA GLU A 151 14.68 15.46 -16.08
C GLU A 151 13.21 15.86 -16.24
N GLU A 152 12.67 15.76 -17.46
CA GLU A 152 11.26 16.06 -17.76
C GLU A 152 10.32 14.98 -17.23
N ASN A 153 10.70 13.71 -17.37
CA ASN A 153 9.88 12.57 -16.95
C ASN A 153 9.70 12.48 -15.43
N TYR A 154 10.63 13.03 -14.65
CA TYR A 154 10.67 12.92 -13.20
C TYR A 154 10.65 14.28 -12.47
N ASP A 155 10.20 15.36 -13.15
CA ASP A 155 10.08 16.70 -12.57
C ASP A 155 11.38 17.18 -11.89
N GLY A 156 12.54 16.88 -12.48
CA GLY A 156 13.85 17.21 -11.95
C GLY A 156 14.25 16.44 -10.68
N PHE A 157 13.59 15.32 -10.36
CA PHE A 157 13.97 14.47 -9.24
C PHE A 157 15.40 13.94 -9.41
N ASP A 158 16.23 14.17 -8.40
CA ASP A 158 17.59 13.64 -8.31
C ASP A 158 17.67 12.64 -7.14
N PRO A 159 17.90 11.33 -7.41
CA PRO A 159 18.05 10.31 -6.37
C PRO A 159 19.19 10.55 -5.37
N TYR A 160 20.17 11.37 -5.73
CA TYR A 160 21.32 11.68 -4.87
C TYR A 160 21.20 13.01 -4.13
N SER A 161 20.21 13.86 -4.45
CA SER A 161 19.95 15.11 -3.75
C SER A 161 19.13 14.86 -2.48
N PRO A 162 19.63 15.22 -1.28
CA PRO A 162 18.84 15.14 -0.04
C PRO A 162 17.54 15.93 -0.11
N GLU A 163 17.55 17.10 -0.77
CA GLU A 163 16.38 17.96 -0.94
C GLU A 163 15.32 17.29 -1.81
N SER A 164 15.73 16.68 -2.93
CA SER A 164 14.84 15.88 -3.79
C SER A 164 14.21 14.71 -3.03
N ILE A 165 15.00 13.99 -2.26
CA ILE A 165 14.52 12.85 -1.45
C ILE A 165 13.53 13.32 -0.38
N ILE A 166 13.79 14.44 0.30
CA ILE A 166 12.87 14.99 1.31
C ILE A 166 11.55 15.40 0.65
N ALA A 167 11.60 16.19 -0.45
CA ALA A 167 10.42 16.60 -1.18
C ALA A 167 9.61 15.40 -1.69
N PHE A 168 10.29 14.40 -2.23
CA PHE A 168 9.72 13.16 -2.70
C PHE A 168 9.02 12.37 -1.57
N SER A 169 9.61 12.33 -0.37
CA SER A 169 9.08 11.60 0.77
C SER A 169 7.86 12.25 1.42
N LEU A 170 7.60 13.55 1.17
CA LEU A 170 6.44 14.25 1.72
C LEU A 170 5.09 13.79 1.13
N SER A 171 5.11 13.05 0.05
CA SER A 171 3.91 12.46 -0.54
C SER A 171 3.40 11.33 0.37
N GLN A 172 2.31 11.58 1.09
CA GLN A 172 1.64 10.54 1.88
C GLN A 172 0.98 9.53 0.94
N THR A 173 1.23 8.25 1.20
CA THR A 173 0.57 7.17 0.47
C THR A 173 -0.69 6.74 1.22
N THR A 174 -1.82 6.81 0.55
CA THR A 174 -3.12 6.32 1.05
C THR A 174 -3.08 4.81 1.36
N TYR A 175 -2.15 4.08 0.75
CA TYR A 175 -2.08 2.62 0.76
C TYR A 175 -0.96 2.05 1.65
N LEU A 176 -0.36 2.86 2.53
CA LEU A 176 0.79 2.44 3.33
C LEU A 176 0.48 1.24 4.22
N ASP A 177 -0.65 1.27 4.94
CA ASP A 177 -1.01 0.19 5.88
C ASP A 177 -1.21 -1.15 5.15
N GLN A 178 -1.87 -1.13 3.99
CA GLN A 178 -2.07 -2.32 3.15
C GLN A 178 -0.75 -2.84 2.56
N SER A 179 0.14 -1.92 2.17
CA SER A 179 1.47 -2.26 1.69
C SER A 179 2.32 -2.91 2.79
N ILE A 180 2.29 -2.37 4.02
CA ILE A 180 2.98 -2.94 5.18
C ILE A 180 2.43 -4.33 5.50
N LEU A 181 1.11 -4.52 5.48
CA LEU A 181 0.48 -5.81 5.77
C LEU A 181 0.99 -6.92 4.84
N LEU A 182 0.97 -6.69 3.52
CA LEU A 182 1.49 -7.67 2.57
C LEU A 182 3.01 -7.84 2.69
N ALA A 183 3.75 -6.74 2.85
CA ALA A 183 5.20 -6.79 3.02
C ALA A 183 5.60 -7.65 4.23
N GLN A 184 4.87 -7.53 5.34
CA GLN A 184 5.10 -8.36 6.53
C GLN A 184 4.83 -9.83 6.25
N LYS A 185 3.70 -10.16 5.60
CA LYS A 185 3.38 -11.55 5.21
C LYS A 185 4.47 -12.15 4.32
N ILE A 186 5.03 -11.37 3.38
CA ILE A 186 6.14 -11.84 2.54
C ILE A 186 7.37 -12.15 3.40
N GLN A 187 7.76 -11.27 4.31
CA GLN A 187 8.92 -11.48 5.19
C GLN A 187 8.70 -12.67 6.13
N ASP A 188 7.50 -12.84 6.70
CA ASP A 188 7.15 -13.99 7.53
C ASP A 188 7.29 -15.30 6.75
N GLN A 189 6.80 -15.36 5.50
CA GLN A 189 6.96 -16.53 4.64
C GLN A 189 8.44 -16.82 4.30
N PHE A 190 9.24 -15.80 4.04
CA PHE A 190 10.67 -15.96 3.78
C PHE A 190 11.43 -16.48 5.01
N ARG A 191 11.14 -15.93 6.19
CA ARG A 191 11.74 -16.37 7.45
C ARG A 191 11.31 -17.78 7.82
N ASP A 192 10.00 -18.04 7.88
CA ASP A 192 9.44 -19.22 8.51
C ASP A 192 9.40 -20.45 7.57
N ARG A 193 9.33 -20.22 6.26
CA ARG A 193 9.17 -21.29 5.25
C ARG A 193 10.38 -21.49 4.35
N VAL A 194 11.23 -20.47 4.20
CA VAL A 194 12.41 -20.53 3.34
C VAL A 194 13.70 -20.44 4.16
N ASN A 195 13.57 -20.17 5.47
CA ASN A 195 14.70 -20.00 6.38
C ASN A 195 15.68 -18.90 5.94
N ARG A 196 15.13 -17.79 5.42
CA ARG A 196 15.94 -16.62 5.06
C ARG A 196 16.15 -15.74 6.27
N VAL A 197 17.28 -15.04 6.29
CA VAL A 197 17.50 -13.97 7.25
C VAL A 197 16.52 -12.86 6.96
N ASP A 198 15.61 -12.59 7.91
CA ASP A 198 14.61 -11.54 7.82
C ASP A 198 15.23 -10.19 8.16
N ARG A 199 15.26 -9.27 7.20
CA ARG A 199 15.71 -7.89 7.38
C ARG A 199 14.55 -6.93 7.60
N GLY A 200 13.33 -7.45 7.61
CA GLY A 200 12.10 -6.74 7.93
C GLY A 200 11.51 -5.90 6.81
N VAL A 201 10.40 -5.27 7.16
CA VAL A 201 9.74 -4.27 6.33
C VAL A 201 10.37 -2.90 6.56
N LYS A 202 10.67 -2.19 5.49
CA LYS A 202 11.37 -0.90 5.51
C LYS A 202 10.58 0.15 4.75
N GLN A 203 10.58 1.36 5.27
CA GLN A 203 10.09 2.51 4.52
C GLN A 203 11.25 3.07 3.70
N THR A 204 11.04 3.22 2.40
CA THR A 204 12.08 3.58 1.44
C THR A 204 11.49 4.45 0.33
N PRO A 205 12.06 5.60 0.01
CA PRO A 205 11.54 6.52 -1.01
C PRO A 205 11.87 6.02 -2.44
N LEU A 206 11.17 4.97 -2.86
CA LEU A 206 11.31 4.36 -4.18
C LEU A 206 10.29 4.92 -5.16
N TRP A 207 10.72 5.27 -6.36
CA TRP A 207 9.85 5.83 -7.39
C TRP A 207 8.68 4.91 -7.72
N VAL A 208 8.95 3.64 -7.97
CA VAL A 208 7.94 2.66 -8.36
C VAL A 208 6.85 2.42 -7.32
N THR A 209 7.14 2.62 -6.02
CA THR A 209 6.14 2.48 -4.97
C THR A 209 5.42 3.79 -4.65
N ARG A 210 6.03 4.95 -4.98
CA ARG A 210 5.42 6.27 -4.79
C ARG A 210 4.45 6.64 -5.90
N ALA A 211 4.84 6.38 -7.15
CA ALA A 211 4.11 6.84 -8.32
C ALA A 211 2.90 5.94 -8.68
N THR A 212 2.67 4.87 -7.93
CA THR A 212 1.52 3.98 -8.09
C THR A 212 0.34 4.42 -7.22
N SER A 213 -0.88 4.20 -7.71
CA SER A 213 -2.15 4.56 -7.03
C SER A 213 -2.86 3.34 -6.42
N MET A 214 -2.09 2.38 -5.93
CA MET A 214 -2.54 1.16 -5.24
C MET A 214 -1.51 0.74 -4.17
N PRO A 215 -1.83 -0.24 -3.28
CA PRO A 215 -0.82 -0.87 -2.42
C PRO A 215 0.37 -1.35 -3.24
N SER A 216 1.60 -1.00 -2.80
CA SER A 216 2.81 -1.20 -3.60
C SER A 216 3.99 -1.57 -2.73
N ILE A 217 4.68 -2.64 -3.15
CA ILE A 217 5.81 -3.20 -2.44
C ILE A 217 6.95 -3.48 -3.43
N LEU A 218 8.19 -3.18 -3.01
CA LEU A 218 9.38 -3.71 -3.64
C LEU A 218 10.02 -4.75 -2.71
N VAL A 219 10.30 -5.93 -3.24
CA VAL A 219 10.87 -7.06 -2.49
C VAL A 219 12.30 -7.32 -2.96
N GLU A 220 13.23 -7.27 -2.02
CA GLU A 220 14.60 -7.71 -2.19
C GLU A 220 14.71 -9.18 -1.76
N LEU A 221 14.93 -10.06 -2.72
CA LEU A 221 14.98 -11.51 -2.49
C LEU A 221 16.19 -11.93 -1.66
N GLY A 222 17.30 -11.19 -1.74
CA GLY A 222 18.55 -11.46 -1.07
C GLY A 222 19.69 -10.66 -1.71
N PHE A 223 20.92 -10.87 -1.24
CA PHE A 223 22.11 -10.14 -1.72
C PHE A 223 22.88 -10.97 -2.72
N ILE A 224 22.78 -10.68 -4.03
CA ILE A 224 23.56 -11.42 -5.05
C ILE A 224 25.06 -11.13 -5.01
N SER A 225 25.51 -10.17 -4.18
CA SER A 225 26.93 -9.93 -3.85
C SER A 225 27.48 -10.88 -2.77
N ASN A 226 26.63 -11.72 -2.15
CA ASN A 226 27.00 -12.76 -1.20
C ASN A 226 27.03 -14.12 -1.90
N TYR A 227 28.10 -14.89 -1.75
CA TYR A 227 28.28 -16.17 -2.46
C TYR A 227 27.15 -17.17 -2.19
N ASP A 228 26.77 -17.37 -0.92
CA ASP A 228 25.74 -18.37 -0.55
C ASP A 228 24.36 -17.95 -1.04
N GLU A 229 24.05 -16.63 -0.98
CA GLU A 229 22.79 -16.08 -1.46
C GLU A 229 22.70 -16.13 -2.99
N GLU A 230 23.79 -15.80 -3.68
CA GLU A 230 23.87 -15.89 -5.13
C GLU A 230 23.65 -17.33 -5.62
N ASP A 231 24.30 -18.33 -4.97
CA ASP A 231 24.09 -19.75 -5.26
C ASP A 231 22.63 -20.15 -5.04
N PHE A 232 22.03 -19.73 -3.93
CA PHE A 232 20.64 -20.02 -3.63
C PHE A 232 19.69 -19.39 -4.66
N LEU A 233 19.84 -18.10 -4.97
CA LEU A 233 18.96 -17.39 -5.90
C LEU A 233 19.09 -17.87 -7.36
N ASN A 234 20.28 -18.36 -7.76
CA ASN A 234 20.51 -18.97 -9.06
C ASN A 234 20.00 -20.42 -9.15
N SER A 235 19.80 -21.11 -8.02
CA SER A 235 19.30 -22.47 -8.01
C SER A 235 17.81 -22.53 -8.34
N GLU A 236 17.39 -23.57 -9.07
CA GLU A 236 15.98 -23.80 -9.33
C GLU A 236 15.16 -23.94 -8.03
N GLN A 237 15.72 -24.64 -7.04
CA GLN A 237 15.08 -24.83 -5.73
C GLN A 237 14.90 -23.52 -4.97
N GLY A 238 15.90 -22.64 -4.98
CA GLY A 238 15.81 -21.32 -4.36
C GLY A 238 14.72 -20.47 -4.99
N GLN A 239 14.64 -20.46 -6.32
CA GLN A 239 13.61 -19.74 -7.05
C GLN A 239 12.20 -20.29 -6.78
N ILE A 240 12.03 -21.62 -6.71
CA ILE A 240 10.77 -22.26 -6.33
C ILE A 240 10.38 -21.85 -4.92
N TYR A 241 11.29 -21.87 -3.96
CA TYR A 241 11.00 -21.53 -2.58
C TYR A 241 10.61 -20.05 -2.42
N MET A 242 11.37 -19.14 -3.03
CA MET A 242 11.07 -17.70 -2.96
C MET A 242 9.73 -17.38 -3.64
N SER A 243 9.50 -17.92 -4.83
CA SER A 243 8.23 -17.69 -5.56
C SER A 243 7.02 -18.28 -4.81
N SER A 244 7.16 -19.49 -4.24
CA SER A 244 6.10 -20.11 -3.45
C SER A 244 5.80 -19.33 -2.16
N ALA A 245 6.81 -18.74 -1.53
CA ALA A 245 6.65 -17.89 -0.36
C ALA A 245 5.86 -16.61 -0.69
N ILE A 246 6.22 -15.93 -1.78
CA ILE A 246 5.50 -14.75 -2.27
C ILE A 246 4.05 -15.10 -2.62
N TYR A 247 3.84 -16.19 -3.34
CA TYR A 247 2.49 -16.68 -3.66
C TYR A 247 1.65 -16.91 -2.40
N ARG A 248 2.19 -17.62 -1.38
CA ARG A 248 1.46 -17.85 -0.13
C ARG A 248 1.12 -16.56 0.61
N ALA A 249 2.04 -15.60 0.64
CA ALA A 249 1.79 -14.31 1.24
C ALA A 249 0.66 -13.54 0.53
N ILE A 250 0.63 -13.55 -0.80
CA ILE A 250 -0.45 -12.95 -1.59
C ILE A 250 -1.78 -13.66 -1.34
N LYS A 251 -1.78 -14.99 -1.26
CA LYS A 251 -2.97 -15.78 -0.94
C LYS A 251 -3.54 -15.43 0.44
N GLU A 252 -2.69 -15.33 1.46
CA GLU A 252 -3.08 -14.95 2.82
C GLU A 252 -3.60 -13.50 2.86
N TYR A 253 -2.94 -12.58 2.15
CA TYR A 253 -3.37 -11.20 2.04
C TYR A 253 -4.74 -11.07 1.36
N LYS A 254 -4.95 -11.77 0.23
CA LYS A 254 -6.25 -11.83 -0.46
C LYS A 254 -7.35 -12.30 0.46
N ALA A 255 -7.14 -13.41 1.17
CA ALA A 255 -8.13 -13.98 2.09
C ALA A 255 -8.49 -13.01 3.24
N GLU A 256 -7.50 -12.29 3.78
CA GLU A 256 -7.71 -11.29 4.83
C GLU A 256 -8.51 -10.10 4.33
N LEU A 257 -8.20 -9.56 3.14
CA LEU A 257 -8.97 -8.50 2.52
C LEU A 257 -10.44 -8.90 2.31
N GLU A 258 -10.70 -10.09 1.78
CA GLU A 258 -12.04 -10.59 1.49
C GLU A 258 -12.86 -10.83 2.77
N SER A 259 -12.22 -11.35 3.81
CA SER A 259 -12.88 -11.52 5.12
C SER A 259 -13.29 -10.17 5.73
N THR A 260 -12.43 -9.17 5.62
CA THR A 260 -12.69 -7.81 6.09
C THR A 260 -13.88 -7.18 5.39
N ILE A 261 -13.93 -7.29 4.07
CA ILE A 261 -15.03 -6.77 3.25
C ILE A 261 -16.36 -7.43 3.65
N SER A 262 -16.37 -8.74 3.83
CA SER A 262 -17.55 -9.51 4.24
C SER A 262 -18.12 -9.03 5.59
N VAL A 263 -17.25 -8.75 6.56
CA VAL A 263 -17.65 -8.22 7.88
C VAL A 263 -18.24 -6.82 7.76
N ILE A 264 -17.62 -5.94 6.99
CA ILE A 264 -18.12 -4.57 6.76
C ILE A 264 -19.52 -4.61 6.13
N GLU A 265 -19.76 -5.50 5.17
CA GLU A 265 -21.08 -5.66 4.55
C GLU A 265 -22.13 -6.16 5.51
N MET A 266 -21.81 -7.14 6.35
CA MET A 266 -22.74 -7.62 7.37
C MET A 266 -23.13 -6.50 8.35
N VAL A 267 -22.17 -5.68 8.78
CA VAL A 267 -22.42 -4.54 9.68
C VAL A 267 -23.25 -3.46 8.98
N ASN A 268 -22.96 -3.15 7.73
CA ASN A 268 -23.72 -2.17 6.97
C ASN A 268 -25.17 -2.63 6.69
N ASN A 269 -25.39 -3.90 6.37
CA ASN A 269 -26.71 -4.47 6.16
C ASN A 269 -27.52 -4.46 7.47
N GLN A 270 -26.94 -4.81 8.61
CA GLN A 270 -27.61 -4.72 9.91
C GLN A 270 -28.00 -3.28 10.29
N ASN A 271 -27.16 -2.30 9.93
CA ASN A 271 -27.45 -0.89 10.16
C ASN A 271 -28.54 -0.37 9.19
N HIS A 272 -28.64 -0.92 7.97
CA HIS A 272 -29.74 -0.62 7.04
C HIS A 272 -31.07 -1.19 7.54
N GLU A 273 -31.11 -2.41 8.05
CA GLU A 273 -32.32 -3.01 8.63
C GLU A 273 -32.79 -2.25 9.88
N LYS A 274 -31.87 -1.84 10.76
CA LYS A 274 -32.21 -0.99 11.91
C LYS A 274 -32.75 0.39 11.50
N LYS A 275 -32.27 0.97 10.41
CA LYS A 275 -32.75 2.27 9.90
C LYS A 275 -34.15 2.20 9.32
N VAL A 276 -34.54 1.07 8.75
CA VAL A 276 -35.90 0.88 8.18
C VAL A 276 -36.96 0.71 9.28
N VAL A 277 -36.61 0.17 10.46
CA VAL A 277 -37.50 -0.01 11.59
C VAL A 277 -37.76 1.29 12.40
N PHE A 278 -36.91 2.32 12.26
CA PHE A 278 -37.03 3.57 13.02
C PHE A 278 -37.71 4.74 12.25
N GLN A 279 -38.27 4.52 11.06
CA GLN A 279 -38.87 5.58 10.25
C GLN A 279 -40.39 5.87 10.52
N ASN A 280 -40.95 5.40 11.65
CA ASN A 280 -42.31 5.72 12.02
C ASN A 280 -42.42 6.28 13.46
N THR A 281 -41.76 7.37 13.75
CA THR A 281 -42.16 8.27 14.84
C THR A 281 -41.68 9.69 14.50
N ASP A 282 -42.66 10.56 14.35
CA ASP A 282 -42.49 12.02 14.22
C ASP A 282 -41.67 12.60 15.36
N SER A 283 -40.56 13.27 15.01
CA SER A 283 -40.06 14.38 15.83
C SER A 283 -39.04 15.24 15.04
N ASN A 284 -39.27 16.53 15.06
CA ASN A 284 -38.47 17.63 14.55
C ASN A 284 -36.96 17.43 14.72
N GLU A 285 -36.25 17.03 13.68
CA GLU A 285 -34.80 17.08 13.68
C GLU A 285 -34.33 18.46 13.21
N LYS A 286 -33.69 19.17 14.14
CA LYS A 286 -32.80 20.30 13.86
C LYS A 286 -31.76 19.87 12.83
N ILE A 287 -31.57 20.66 11.78
CA ILE A 287 -30.46 20.55 10.84
C ILE A 287 -29.16 20.58 11.63
N ILE A 288 -28.49 19.42 11.78
CA ILE A 288 -27.19 19.35 12.42
C ILE A 288 -26.17 19.87 11.40
N GLU A 289 -25.58 21.02 11.72
CA GLU A 289 -24.47 21.60 10.98
C GLU A 289 -23.33 20.58 10.85
N LYS A 290 -22.77 20.46 9.65
CA LYS A 290 -21.67 19.53 9.32
C LYS A 290 -20.39 20.02 9.98
N ASP A 291 -20.02 19.48 11.14
CA ASP A 291 -18.82 19.88 11.85
C ASP A 291 -17.64 18.95 11.56
N VAL A 292 -16.51 19.59 11.24
CA VAL A 292 -15.21 18.93 11.14
C VAL A 292 -14.69 18.68 12.55
N ILE A 293 -14.24 17.45 12.82
CA ILE A 293 -13.66 17.05 14.11
C ILE A 293 -12.26 16.50 13.87
N PHE A 294 -11.31 16.93 14.71
CA PHE A 294 -9.95 16.40 14.74
C PHE A 294 -9.76 15.52 15.99
N ARG A 295 -9.04 14.41 15.80
CA ARG A 295 -8.63 13.48 16.85
C ARG A 295 -7.13 13.22 16.77
N VAL A 296 -6.51 12.76 17.85
CA VAL A 296 -5.11 12.30 17.86
C VAL A 296 -5.12 10.78 17.87
N GLN A 297 -4.75 10.15 16.77
CA GLN A 297 -4.51 8.70 16.74
C GLN A 297 -3.13 8.43 17.32
N PHE A 298 -3.05 7.56 18.33
CA PHE A 298 -1.80 7.31 19.07
C PHE A 298 -1.43 5.84 19.17
N LEU A 299 -2.37 4.94 18.86
CA LEU A 299 -2.12 3.51 18.92
C LEU A 299 -3.00 2.78 17.89
N THR A 300 -2.47 1.71 17.34
CA THR A 300 -3.18 0.75 16.51
C THR A 300 -2.90 -0.65 17.05
N SER A 301 -3.93 -1.51 17.16
CA SER A 301 -3.80 -2.87 17.67
C SER A 301 -4.71 -3.83 16.93
N MET A 302 -4.26 -5.05 16.71
CA MET A 302 -5.10 -6.13 16.17
C MET A 302 -6.12 -6.64 17.20
N ASN A 303 -5.83 -6.44 18.50
CA ASN A 303 -6.72 -6.85 19.58
C ASN A 303 -7.35 -5.62 20.24
N LEU A 304 -8.60 -5.76 20.68
CA LEU A 304 -9.24 -4.71 21.47
C LEU A 304 -8.56 -4.60 22.83
N LEU A 305 -7.95 -3.45 23.10
CA LEU A 305 -7.26 -3.13 24.35
C LEU A 305 -8.11 -2.18 25.19
N ASN A 306 -8.12 -2.38 26.51
CA ASN A 306 -8.71 -1.43 27.43
C ASN A 306 -7.61 -0.43 27.88
N ILE A 307 -7.62 0.77 27.30
CA ILE A 307 -6.63 1.81 27.60
C ILE A 307 -7.28 2.86 28.50
N PRO A 308 -6.67 3.14 29.66
CA PRO A 308 -7.20 4.17 30.56
C PRO A 308 -7.06 5.57 29.94
N PRO A 309 -7.79 6.56 30.44
CA PRO A 309 -7.63 7.96 30.02
C PRO A 309 -6.18 8.44 30.17
N ILE A 310 -5.69 9.19 29.18
CA ILE A 310 -4.32 9.75 29.15
C ILE A 310 -4.41 11.23 29.55
N ASN A 311 -3.82 11.61 30.67
CA ASN A 311 -3.87 12.97 31.22
C ASN A 311 -5.30 13.59 31.24
N GLY A 312 -6.28 12.77 31.63
CA GLY A 312 -7.69 13.20 31.71
C GLY A 312 -8.45 13.18 30.38
N HIS A 313 -7.78 12.91 29.26
CA HIS A 313 -8.41 12.75 27.95
C HIS A 313 -8.93 11.32 27.78
N LYS A 314 -10.24 11.19 27.52
CA LYS A 314 -10.89 9.91 27.25
C LYS A 314 -10.32 9.29 25.97
N VAL A 315 -9.98 8.00 26.03
CA VAL A 315 -9.60 7.22 24.87
C VAL A 315 -10.85 6.75 24.15
N SER A 316 -10.92 7.01 22.85
CA SER A 316 -11.94 6.48 21.96
C SER A 316 -11.30 5.46 21.02
N VAL A 317 -12.02 4.40 20.71
CA VAL A 317 -11.58 3.36 19.80
C VAL A 317 -12.55 3.25 18.62
N PHE A 318 -12.03 3.11 17.43
CA PHE A 318 -12.80 2.72 16.25
C PHE A 318 -12.05 1.64 15.47
N SER A 319 -12.79 0.84 14.74
CA SER A 319 -12.20 -0.21 13.88
C SER A 319 -12.14 0.31 12.45
N GLU A 320 -10.97 0.21 11.84
CA GLU A 320 -10.71 0.52 10.44
C GLU A 320 -9.65 -0.49 9.94
N ASP A 321 -9.87 -1.11 8.78
CA ASP A 321 -8.94 -2.09 8.18
C ASP A 321 -8.59 -3.28 9.11
N ASN A 322 -9.57 -3.82 9.82
CA ASN A 322 -9.43 -4.92 10.79
C ASN A 322 -8.50 -4.65 11.98
N VAL A 323 -8.17 -3.42 12.24
CA VAL A 323 -7.40 -3.03 13.40
C VAL A 323 -8.18 -2.03 14.24
N TYR A 324 -7.95 -2.06 15.54
CA TYR A 324 -8.47 -1.08 16.47
C TYR A 324 -7.56 0.13 16.51
N LYS A 325 -8.10 1.30 16.16
CA LYS A 325 -7.38 2.58 16.19
C LYS A 325 -7.85 3.37 17.41
N TYR A 326 -6.89 3.75 18.24
CA TYR A 326 -7.13 4.44 19.52
C TYR A 326 -6.85 5.91 19.35
N THR A 327 -7.82 6.74 19.73
CA THR A 327 -7.72 8.19 19.58
C THR A 327 -8.00 8.94 20.87
N LEU A 328 -7.34 10.09 21.00
CA LEU A 328 -7.64 11.11 22.01
C LEU A 328 -8.37 12.28 21.36
N ALA A 329 -9.17 12.94 22.15
CA ALA A 329 -9.93 14.13 21.80
C ALA A 329 -11.07 13.90 20.79
N ASN A 330 -11.85 14.95 20.64
CA ASN A 330 -12.95 15.11 19.70
C ASN A 330 -13.11 16.62 19.51
N GLU A 331 -12.08 17.24 18.88
CA GLU A 331 -11.90 18.69 18.89
C GLU A 331 -12.21 19.31 17.54
N PRO A 332 -13.07 20.34 17.47
CA PRO A 332 -13.29 21.07 16.25
C PRO A 332 -12.10 21.98 15.87
N SER A 333 -11.22 22.31 16.82
CA SER A 333 -10.09 23.21 16.61
C SER A 333 -8.78 22.45 16.32
N PHE A 334 -8.21 22.68 15.16
CA PHE A 334 -6.91 22.10 14.78
C PHE A 334 -5.76 22.54 15.69
N SER A 335 -5.82 23.79 16.18
CA SER A 335 -4.79 24.30 17.11
C SER A 335 -4.85 23.63 18.49
N LYS A 336 -6.06 23.30 18.98
CA LYS A 336 -6.23 22.58 20.25
C LYS A 336 -5.78 21.12 20.13
N VAL A 337 -6.14 20.43 19.03
CA VAL A 337 -5.74 19.04 18.86
C VAL A 337 -4.23 18.87 18.73
N LYS A 338 -3.49 19.88 18.20
CA LYS A 338 -2.02 19.88 18.22
C LYS A 338 -1.43 19.80 19.63
N LYS A 339 -2.04 20.51 20.61
CA LYS A 339 -1.61 20.45 22.01
C LYS A 339 -1.86 19.06 22.60
N ILE A 340 -2.99 18.43 22.27
CA ILE A 340 -3.32 17.08 22.73
C ILE A 340 -2.40 16.03 22.10
N LYS A 341 -1.95 16.24 20.87
CA LYS A 341 -0.91 15.40 20.25
C LYS A 341 0.38 15.41 21.08
N ASN A 342 0.82 16.58 21.55
CA ASN A 342 2.01 16.67 22.39
C ASN A 342 1.83 15.90 23.72
N ILE A 343 0.65 15.92 24.31
CA ILE A 343 0.34 15.10 25.49
C ILE A 343 0.51 13.62 25.19
N ALA A 344 0.03 13.12 24.05
CA ALA A 344 0.25 11.72 23.67
C ALA A 344 1.74 11.39 23.53
N VAL A 345 2.52 12.26 22.88
CA VAL A 345 3.97 12.10 22.71
C VAL A 345 4.70 12.06 24.06
N GLU A 346 4.37 12.96 25.00
CA GLU A 346 4.94 13.03 26.35
C GLU A 346 4.61 11.79 27.21
N ASN A 347 3.51 11.10 26.87
CA ASN A 347 3.12 9.84 27.52
C ASN A 347 3.66 8.59 26.80
N GLY A 348 4.67 8.74 25.93
CA GLY A 348 5.38 7.63 25.31
C GLY A 348 4.84 7.20 23.94
N TYR A 349 3.77 7.86 23.44
CA TYR A 349 3.22 7.57 22.10
C TYR A 349 3.86 8.48 21.04
N HIS A 350 5.15 8.29 20.80
CA HIS A 350 5.96 9.15 19.93
C HIS A 350 5.44 9.23 18.49
N ASP A 351 4.66 8.24 18.06
CA ASP A 351 4.09 8.10 16.74
C ASP A 351 2.67 8.69 16.60
N ALA A 352 2.19 9.39 17.62
CA ALA A 352 0.87 10.00 17.59
C ALA A 352 0.74 11.03 16.47
N PHE A 353 -0.37 10.98 15.71
CA PHE A 353 -0.66 11.91 14.63
C PHE A 353 -2.13 12.35 14.64
N ILE A 354 -2.41 13.46 13.95
CA ILE A 354 -3.76 14.03 13.89
C ILE A 354 -4.52 13.40 12.72
N VAL A 355 -5.77 13.02 12.95
CA VAL A 355 -6.75 12.58 11.95
C VAL A 355 -7.96 13.50 11.97
N ALA A 356 -8.61 13.67 10.83
CA ALA A 356 -9.79 14.52 10.68
C ALA A 356 -11.00 13.72 10.20
N PHE A 357 -12.18 14.11 10.69
CA PHE A 357 -13.45 13.51 10.34
C PHE A 357 -14.48 14.58 9.97
N LEU A 358 -15.30 14.30 8.98
CA LEU A 358 -16.50 15.06 8.64
C LEU A 358 -17.69 14.10 8.67
N ASN A 359 -18.62 14.31 9.60
CA ASN A 359 -19.75 13.39 9.82
C ASN A 359 -19.30 11.94 10.04
N ASP A 360 -18.33 11.72 10.94
CA ASP A 360 -17.70 10.43 11.25
C ASP A 360 -16.98 9.72 10.08
N LYS A 361 -16.92 10.35 8.92
CA LYS A 361 -16.11 9.88 7.79
C LYS A 361 -14.73 10.53 7.85
N LYS A 362 -13.68 9.72 7.83
CA LYS A 362 -12.30 10.20 7.78
C LYS A 362 -12.04 10.97 6.48
N ILE A 363 -11.46 12.15 6.61
CA ILE A 363 -11.07 13.02 5.50
C ILE A 363 -9.62 13.46 5.67
N SER A 364 -9.02 14.01 4.62
CA SER A 364 -7.69 14.59 4.73
C SER A 364 -7.69 15.84 5.62
N ILE A 365 -6.56 16.12 6.29
CA ILE A 365 -6.42 17.35 7.10
C ILE A 365 -6.60 18.58 6.21
N TYR A 366 -6.13 18.52 4.97
CA TYR A 366 -6.29 19.62 4.01
C TYR A 366 -7.78 19.92 3.73
N GLU A 367 -8.59 18.90 3.43
CA GLU A 367 -10.04 19.06 3.24
C GLU A 367 -10.72 19.58 4.51
N ALA A 368 -10.34 19.07 5.67
CA ALA A 368 -10.85 19.51 6.95
C ALA A 368 -10.60 21.00 7.20
N LEU A 369 -9.38 21.48 6.97
CA LEU A 369 -9.01 22.88 7.11
C LEU A 369 -9.70 23.77 6.07
N LYS A 370 -9.85 23.28 4.84
CA LYS A 370 -10.60 23.99 3.80
C LYS A 370 -12.06 24.17 4.19
N HIS A 371 -12.72 23.15 4.75
CA HIS A 371 -14.09 23.25 5.26
C HIS A 371 -14.23 24.25 6.42
N GLN A 372 -13.21 24.37 7.28
CA GLN A 372 -13.22 25.37 8.36
C GLN A 372 -13.05 26.81 7.86
N ASN A 373 -12.24 27.01 6.82
CA ASN A 373 -11.98 28.36 6.27
C ASN A 373 -13.08 28.82 5.28
N SER A 374 -14.01 27.94 4.91
CA SER A 374 -15.14 28.27 4.03
C SER A 374 -16.40 28.69 4.82
N LYS A 375 -16.34 28.71 6.15
CA LYS A 375 -17.32 29.26 7.07
C LYS A 375 -16.86 30.64 7.57
#